data_b2d54c911626a46e02de13d5c644d5df
#
_entry.id   b2d54c911626a46e02de13d5c644d5df
#
_cell.length_a   1.000
_cell.length_b   1.000
_cell.length_c   1.000
_cell.angle_alpha   90.00
_cell.angle_beta   90.00
_cell.angle_gamma   90.00
#
_symmetry.space_group_name_H-M   'P 1'
#
loop_
_entity.id
_entity.type
_entity.pdbx_description
1 polymer ?
#
loop_
_entity_poly.entity_id
_entity_poly.type
_entity_poly.pdbx_seq_one_letter_code
_entity_poly.pdbx_strand_id
1 'polypeptide(L)'
;MRVSYSLLPEKPGIYIFKNQKNKVLYVGKANNLRARVSSYLGRRVPIDPKTTVLASQIAKIEHIVVASELEALLLEANLIKKYKPPYNVRWTDGKAYRFIKITLHDRFPAVLQSRKIDDSKALYFGPYPNIGNVRWILKWVRKVFPYQSVKNHVKRRCLYFHLGL
;
A
#
# COMPACT_ATOMS: atom_id res chain seq x y z
N MET A 1 23.83 -13.65 17.34
CA MET A 1 22.64 -13.73 18.21
C MET A 1 21.46 -14.13 17.32
N ARG A 2 20.83 -15.30 17.55
CA ARG A 2 19.63 -15.68 16.76
C ARG A 2 18.42 -14.94 17.34
N VAL A 3 17.77 -14.13 16.52
CA VAL A 3 16.55 -13.41 16.93
C VAL A 3 15.44 -14.43 17.11
N SER A 4 14.84 -14.49 18.32
CA SER A 4 13.75 -15.41 18.63
C SER A 4 12.46 -14.93 17.99
N TYR A 5 11.84 -15.75 17.13
CA TYR A 5 10.53 -15.52 16.52
C TYR A 5 9.42 -16.39 17.13
N SER A 6 9.78 -17.29 18.05
CA SER A 6 8.82 -18.22 18.68
C SER A 6 7.77 -17.53 19.56
N LEU A 7 8.08 -16.34 20.07
CA LEU A 7 7.17 -15.54 20.90
C LEU A 7 6.17 -14.68 20.08
N LEU A 8 6.28 -14.69 18.76
CA LEU A 8 5.35 -13.94 17.92
C LEU A 8 3.95 -14.58 17.93
N PRO A 9 2.89 -13.78 17.96
CA PRO A 9 1.52 -14.28 17.93
C PRO A 9 1.16 -14.87 16.56
N GLU A 10 0.24 -15.83 16.55
CA GLU A 10 -0.34 -16.41 15.34
C GLU A 10 -1.58 -15.61 14.89
N LYS A 11 -1.45 -14.29 14.86
CA LYS A 11 -2.50 -13.34 14.52
C LYS A 11 -2.10 -12.50 13.33
N PRO A 12 -3.08 -11.88 12.64
CA PRO A 12 -2.80 -10.88 11.60
C PRO A 12 -2.04 -9.69 12.17
N GLY A 13 -1.15 -9.12 11.35
CA GLY A 13 -0.41 -7.94 11.79
C GLY A 13 0.71 -7.53 10.86
N ILE A 14 1.48 -6.57 11.36
CA ILE A 14 2.68 -6.03 10.74
C ILE A 14 3.91 -6.52 11.50
N TYR A 15 4.94 -6.91 10.77
CA TYR A 15 6.27 -7.16 11.32
C TYR A 15 7.28 -6.16 10.76
N ILE A 16 8.22 -5.75 11.61
CA ILE A 16 9.23 -4.74 11.31
C ILE A 16 10.58 -5.34 11.65
N PHE A 17 11.45 -5.48 10.65
CA PHE A 17 12.81 -5.93 10.83
C PHE A 17 13.75 -4.74 11.02
N LYS A 18 14.59 -4.80 12.04
CA LYS A 18 15.56 -3.76 12.37
C LYS A 18 16.96 -4.35 12.49
N ASN A 19 17.98 -3.55 12.17
CA ASN A 19 19.37 -3.90 12.37
C ASN A 19 19.85 -3.58 13.81
N GLN A 20 21.13 -3.87 14.09
CA GLN A 20 21.76 -3.59 15.40
C GLN A 20 21.70 -2.10 15.79
N LYS A 21 21.65 -1.19 14.81
CA LYS A 21 21.56 0.26 15.03
C LYS A 21 20.10 0.76 15.12
N ASN A 22 19.13 -0.13 15.33
CA ASN A 22 17.69 0.17 15.37
C ASN A 22 17.09 0.76 14.07
N LYS A 23 17.87 0.76 12.96
CA LYS A 23 17.35 1.21 11.67
C LYS A 23 16.38 0.17 11.11
N VAL A 24 15.23 0.61 10.64
CA VAL A 24 14.22 -0.24 9.99
C VAL A 24 14.77 -0.69 8.64
N LEU A 25 14.85 -2.01 8.45
CA LEU A 25 15.29 -2.65 7.22
C LEU A 25 14.13 -3.02 6.31
N TYR A 26 13.06 -3.54 6.91
CA TYR A 26 11.90 -4.06 6.20
C TYR A 26 10.64 -3.96 7.05
N VAL A 27 9.52 -3.67 6.42
CA VAL A 27 8.17 -3.72 6.99
C VAL A 27 7.33 -4.65 6.13
N GLY A 28 6.54 -5.53 6.72
CA GLY A 28 5.66 -6.40 5.98
C GLY A 28 4.42 -6.82 6.75
N LYS A 29 3.35 -7.12 6.04
CA LYS A 29 2.12 -7.67 6.61
C LYS A 29 2.09 -9.19 6.60
N ALA A 30 1.36 -9.78 7.52
CA ALA A 30 1.09 -11.21 7.58
C ALA A 30 -0.29 -11.50 8.15
N ASN A 31 -0.93 -12.57 7.69
CA ASN A 31 -2.14 -13.11 8.31
C ASN A 31 -1.81 -13.97 9.54
N ASN A 32 -0.60 -14.52 9.58
CA ASN A 32 0.01 -15.17 10.73
C ASN A 32 1.45 -14.68 10.87
N LEU A 33 1.70 -13.83 11.87
CA LEU A 33 3.00 -13.20 12.11
C LEU A 33 4.09 -14.23 12.35
N ARG A 34 3.85 -15.26 13.20
CA ARG A 34 4.83 -16.29 13.52
C ARG A 34 5.23 -17.08 12.28
N ALA A 35 4.26 -17.59 11.52
CA ALA A 35 4.50 -18.37 10.31
C ALA A 35 5.27 -17.55 9.26
N ARG A 36 4.90 -16.29 9.09
CA ARG A 36 5.55 -15.41 8.11
C ARG A 36 6.99 -15.08 8.48
N VAL A 37 7.24 -14.68 9.73
CA VAL A 37 8.59 -14.34 10.18
C VAL A 37 9.49 -15.57 10.21
N SER A 38 8.97 -16.75 10.58
CA SER A 38 9.73 -17.99 10.53
C SER A 38 10.20 -18.36 9.13
N SER A 39 9.49 -17.95 8.07
CA SER A 39 9.93 -18.17 6.68
C SER A 39 11.19 -17.38 6.30
N TYR A 40 11.50 -16.29 7.00
CA TYR A 40 12.75 -15.53 6.81
C TYR A 40 13.90 -16.03 7.67
N LEU A 41 13.64 -16.54 8.87
CA LEU A 41 14.64 -16.85 9.88
C LEU A 41 14.76 -18.35 10.21
N GLY A 42 13.83 -19.16 9.70
CA GLY A 42 13.79 -20.60 9.92
C GLY A 42 14.87 -21.37 9.14
N ARG A 43 14.93 -22.69 9.36
CA ARG A 43 15.91 -23.57 8.69
C ARG A 43 15.77 -23.64 7.16
N ARG A 44 14.61 -23.31 6.61
CA ARG A 44 14.33 -23.25 5.15
C ARG A 44 14.24 -21.78 4.72
N VAL A 45 15.38 -21.09 4.70
CA VAL A 45 15.45 -19.73 4.12
C VAL A 45 15.20 -19.82 2.61
N PRO A 46 14.36 -18.96 2.03
CA PRO A 46 14.19 -18.93 0.57
C PRO A 46 15.52 -18.71 -0.14
N ILE A 47 15.68 -19.34 -1.30
CA ILE A 47 16.90 -19.29 -2.14
C ILE A 47 17.10 -17.87 -2.77
N ASP A 48 16.20 -16.93 -2.52
CA ASP A 48 16.31 -15.56 -3.03
C ASP A 48 17.49 -14.81 -2.35
N PRO A 49 18.50 -14.37 -3.12
CA PRO A 49 19.67 -13.67 -2.60
C PRO A 49 19.33 -12.44 -1.76
N LYS A 50 18.27 -11.68 -2.13
CA LYS A 50 17.84 -10.49 -1.39
C LYS A 50 17.33 -10.85 0.00
N THR A 51 16.54 -11.90 0.10
CA THR A 51 16.02 -12.39 1.38
C THR A 51 17.13 -12.91 2.28
N THR A 52 18.13 -13.57 1.72
CA THR A 52 19.30 -14.04 2.47
C THR A 52 20.10 -12.88 3.05
N VAL A 53 20.36 -11.84 2.26
CA VAL A 53 21.07 -10.63 2.72
C VAL A 53 20.25 -9.89 3.77
N LEU A 54 18.93 -9.75 3.59
CA LEU A 54 18.07 -9.18 4.61
C LEU A 54 18.13 -9.96 5.92
N ALA A 55 17.96 -11.29 5.85
CA ALA A 55 17.94 -12.16 7.03
C ALA A 55 19.24 -12.07 7.84
N SER A 56 20.40 -11.93 7.19
CA SER A 56 21.70 -11.78 7.87
C SER A 56 21.84 -10.46 8.65
N GLN A 57 21.08 -9.43 8.29
CA GLN A 57 21.15 -8.11 8.91
C GLN A 57 20.10 -7.89 10.02
N ILE A 58 19.14 -8.81 10.16
CA ILE A 58 18.09 -8.69 11.17
C ILE A 58 18.67 -8.92 12.56
N ALA A 59 18.59 -7.90 13.41
CA ALA A 59 18.98 -7.97 14.81
C ALA A 59 17.77 -7.90 15.77
N LYS A 60 16.68 -7.28 15.35
CA LYS A 60 15.47 -7.11 16.16
C LYS A 60 14.21 -7.24 15.30
N ILE A 61 13.18 -7.81 15.89
CA ILE A 61 11.84 -7.93 15.30
C ILE A 61 10.86 -7.18 16.20
N GLU A 62 10.12 -6.26 15.61
CA GLU A 62 8.95 -5.65 16.25
C GLU A 62 7.70 -6.10 15.49
N HIS A 63 6.55 -6.14 16.18
CA HIS A 63 5.28 -6.49 15.56
C HIS A 63 4.14 -5.65 16.10
N ILE A 64 3.10 -5.50 15.31
CA ILE A 64 1.85 -4.83 15.67
C ILE A 64 0.72 -5.77 15.22
N VAL A 65 -0.07 -6.24 16.15
CA VAL A 65 -1.27 -7.03 15.87
C VAL A 65 -2.38 -6.09 15.43
N VAL A 66 -3.14 -6.49 14.41
CA VAL A 66 -4.28 -5.73 13.89
C VAL A 66 -5.53 -6.59 13.85
N ALA A 67 -6.70 -5.95 13.79
CA ALA A 67 -7.98 -6.65 13.80
C ALA A 67 -8.37 -7.21 12.43
N SER A 68 -7.85 -6.63 11.33
CA SER A 68 -8.21 -7.04 9.98
C SER A 68 -7.04 -6.96 8.99
N GLU A 69 -7.17 -7.69 7.88
CA GLU A 69 -6.19 -7.62 6.78
C GLU A 69 -6.14 -6.23 6.14
N LEU A 70 -7.28 -5.54 6.07
CA LEU A 70 -7.34 -4.18 5.53
C LEU A 70 -6.56 -3.20 6.40
N GLU A 71 -6.71 -3.31 7.72
CA GLU A 71 -5.94 -2.51 8.67
C GLU A 71 -4.43 -2.79 8.55
N ALA A 72 -4.04 -4.08 8.42
CA ALA A 72 -2.65 -4.45 8.16
C ALA A 72 -2.11 -3.77 6.88
N LEU A 73 -2.90 -3.77 5.81
CA LEU A 73 -2.49 -3.18 4.54
C LEU A 73 -2.27 -1.66 4.64
N LEU A 74 -3.20 -0.95 5.30
CA LEU A 74 -3.11 0.49 5.50
C LEU A 74 -1.92 0.86 6.40
N LEU A 75 -1.73 0.10 7.48
CA LEU A 75 -0.63 0.31 8.41
C LEU A 75 0.73 0.03 7.77
N GLU A 76 0.86 -1.07 6.99
CA GLU A 76 2.07 -1.37 6.21
C GLU A 76 2.45 -0.21 5.30
N ALA A 77 1.48 0.31 4.52
CA ALA A 77 1.71 1.43 3.61
C ALA A 77 2.21 2.69 4.34
N ASN A 78 1.60 3.01 5.48
CA ASN A 78 1.97 4.16 6.29
C ASN A 78 3.38 4.01 6.88
N LEU A 79 3.72 2.82 7.39
CA LEU A 79 5.03 2.54 7.96
C LEU A 79 6.13 2.53 6.90
N ILE A 80 5.86 1.99 5.71
CA ILE A 80 6.80 2.04 4.57
C ILE A 80 7.04 3.49 4.16
N LYS A 81 5.99 4.31 4.06
CA LYS A 81 6.11 5.75 3.74
C LYS A 81 6.93 6.49 4.80
N LYS A 82 6.69 6.20 6.09
CA LYS A 82 7.37 6.83 7.23
C LYS A 82 8.85 6.46 7.30
N TYR A 83 9.17 5.16 7.23
CA TYR A 83 10.53 4.66 7.48
C TYR A 83 11.37 4.52 6.22
N LYS A 84 10.76 4.46 5.04
CA LYS A 84 11.43 4.24 3.73
C LYS A 84 12.46 3.12 3.79
N PRO A 85 12.09 1.90 4.22
CA PRO A 85 13.03 0.84 4.49
C PRO A 85 13.75 0.39 3.22
N PRO A 86 15.06 0.11 3.25
CA PRO A 86 15.84 -0.19 2.05
C PRO A 86 15.45 -1.51 1.37
N TYR A 87 14.92 -2.47 2.12
CA TYR A 87 14.51 -3.78 1.60
C TYR A 87 13.04 -3.86 1.22
N ASN A 88 12.23 -2.88 1.56
CA ASN A 88 10.92 -2.73 0.94
C ASN A 88 11.13 -2.26 -0.49
N VAL A 89 11.51 -3.23 -1.36
CA VAL A 89 11.66 -2.96 -2.78
C VAL A 89 10.34 -2.39 -3.28
N ARG A 90 10.41 -1.08 -3.50
CA ARG A 90 9.52 -0.29 -4.34
C ARG A 90 8.10 -0.85 -4.50
N TRP A 91 7.20 -0.22 -3.83
CA TRP A 91 5.83 -0.04 -4.34
C TRP A 91 5.82 0.51 -5.80
N THR A 92 6.97 0.52 -6.47
CA THR A 92 7.17 1.04 -7.82
C THR A 92 7.11 -0.03 -8.90
N ASP A 93 7.22 -1.33 -8.57
CA ASP A 93 7.18 -2.38 -9.58
C ASP A 93 5.89 -3.21 -9.51
N GLY A 94 5.00 -2.92 -10.44
CA GLY A 94 3.99 -3.84 -10.99
C GLY A 94 2.66 -3.97 -10.27
N LYS A 95 2.55 -3.76 -8.98
CA LYS A 95 1.26 -3.80 -8.24
C LYS A 95 1.04 -2.50 -7.46
N ALA A 96 1.16 -1.37 -8.15
CA ALA A 96 0.78 -0.08 -7.56
C ALA A 96 -0.72 -0.11 -7.28
N TYR A 97 -1.10 -0.20 -6.00
CA TYR A 97 -2.47 0.01 -5.57
C TYR A 97 -3.01 1.34 -6.12
N ARG A 98 -4.30 1.35 -6.43
CA ARG A 98 -4.93 2.56 -6.94
C ARG A 98 -5.41 3.44 -5.79
N PHE A 99 -5.29 4.73 -6.02
CA PHE A 99 -5.88 5.77 -5.19
C PHE A 99 -7.00 6.46 -5.97
N ILE A 100 -7.98 6.96 -5.26
CA ILE A 100 -8.92 7.94 -5.79
C ILE A 100 -8.32 9.31 -5.45
N LYS A 101 -8.01 10.10 -6.47
CA LYS A 101 -7.47 11.46 -6.36
C LYS A 101 -8.59 12.46 -6.64
N ILE A 102 -8.77 13.46 -5.77
CA ILE A 102 -9.68 14.57 -5.96
C ILE A 102 -8.87 15.86 -6.06
N THR A 103 -8.97 16.56 -7.20
CA THR A 103 -8.21 17.79 -7.47
C THR A 103 -8.95 19.03 -6.96
N LEU A 104 -8.91 19.28 -5.64
CA LEU A 104 -9.66 20.38 -5.03
C LEU A 104 -9.19 21.78 -5.46
N HIS A 105 -7.95 21.89 -5.91
CA HIS A 105 -7.36 23.17 -6.34
C HIS A 105 -7.67 23.56 -7.78
N ASP A 106 -8.21 22.63 -8.58
CA ASP A 106 -8.63 22.93 -9.95
C ASP A 106 -9.95 23.72 -9.93
N ARG A 107 -10.14 24.63 -10.89
CA ARG A 107 -11.41 25.38 -11.05
C ARG A 107 -12.63 24.46 -11.14
N PHE A 108 -12.45 23.29 -11.73
CA PHE A 108 -13.42 22.22 -11.77
C PHE A 108 -12.77 20.95 -11.17
N PRO A 109 -13.04 20.66 -9.89
CA PRO A 109 -12.49 19.48 -9.24
C PRO A 109 -12.83 18.20 -9.99
N ALA A 110 -11.81 17.36 -10.23
CA ALA A 110 -11.96 16.09 -10.90
C ALA A 110 -11.69 14.93 -9.94
N VAL A 111 -12.44 13.83 -10.10
CA VAL A 111 -12.21 12.57 -9.39
C VAL A 111 -11.52 11.60 -10.34
N LEU A 112 -10.26 11.33 -10.07
CA LEU A 112 -9.37 10.57 -10.93
C LEU A 112 -8.86 9.31 -10.23
N GLN A 113 -8.44 8.32 -11.00
CA GLN A 113 -7.66 7.19 -10.48
C GLN A 113 -6.16 7.50 -10.63
N SER A 114 -5.42 7.40 -9.52
CA SER A 114 -3.96 7.57 -9.53
C SER A 114 -3.25 6.32 -9.03
N ARG A 115 -2.03 6.10 -9.50
CA ARG A 115 -1.09 5.09 -8.97
C ARG A 115 -0.06 5.70 -8.02
N LYS A 116 0.02 7.03 -7.98
CA LYS A 116 1.03 7.78 -7.21
C LYS A 116 0.34 8.90 -6.45
N ILE A 117 0.91 9.27 -5.33
CA ILE A 117 0.58 10.49 -4.59
C ILE A 117 1.61 11.53 -5.04
N ASP A 118 1.27 12.26 -6.10
CA ASP A 118 2.16 13.19 -6.81
C ASP A 118 1.78 14.66 -6.62
N ASP A 119 0.67 14.94 -5.95
CA ASP A 119 0.11 16.28 -5.82
C ASP A 119 -0.28 16.54 -4.36
N SER A 120 0.46 17.42 -3.70
CA SER A 120 0.25 17.74 -2.28
C SER A 120 -1.05 18.52 -2.00
N LYS A 121 -1.64 19.15 -3.03
CA LYS A 121 -2.88 19.95 -2.93
C LYS A 121 -4.13 19.14 -3.25
N ALA A 122 -3.99 17.91 -3.70
CA ALA A 122 -5.10 17.01 -3.98
C ALA A 122 -5.38 16.08 -2.80
N LEU A 123 -6.65 15.68 -2.65
CA LEU A 123 -7.03 14.64 -1.70
C LEU A 123 -6.85 13.26 -2.32
N TYR A 124 -6.37 12.32 -1.51
CA TYR A 124 -6.17 10.94 -1.90
C TYR A 124 -6.87 10.00 -0.93
N PHE A 125 -7.65 9.07 -1.49
CA PHE A 125 -8.33 7.99 -0.77
C PHE A 125 -7.77 6.64 -1.22
N GLY A 126 -7.56 5.73 -0.30
CA GLY A 126 -6.94 4.42 -0.55
C GLY A 126 -5.66 4.23 0.26
N PRO A 127 -4.86 3.22 -0.01
CA PRO A 127 -4.76 2.43 -1.25
C PRO A 127 -5.84 1.34 -1.39
N TYR A 128 -6.32 1.13 -2.61
CA TYR A 128 -7.28 0.08 -2.92
C TYR A 128 -6.59 -1.11 -3.62
N PRO A 129 -6.65 -2.31 -3.04
CA PRO A 129 -5.99 -3.50 -3.62
C PRO A 129 -6.65 -3.99 -4.90
N ASN A 130 -7.97 -3.76 -5.04
CA ASN A 130 -8.73 -4.21 -6.20
C ASN A 130 -9.23 -3.02 -7.03
N ILE A 131 -8.73 -2.92 -8.27
CA ILE A 131 -9.12 -1.88 -9.22
C ILE A 131 -10.59 -1.99 -9.65
N GLY A 132 -11.14 -3.21 -9.67
CA GLY A 132 -12.55 -3.44 -9.99
C GLY A 132 -13.47 -2.75 -9.00
N ASN A 133 -13.18 -2.89 -7.71
CA ASN A 133 -13.94 -2.24 -6.63
C ASN A 133 -13.90 -0.71 -6.75
N VAL A 134 -12.73 -0.14 -7.06
CA VAL A 134 -12.60 1.32 -7.26
C VAL A 134 -13.46 1.79 -8.43
N ARG A 135 -13.41 1.08 -9.58
CA ARG A 135 -14.22 1.42 -10.75
C ARG A 135 -15.72 1.31 -10.46
N TRP A 136 -16.11 0.26 -9.74
CA TRP A 136 -17.50 0.04 -9.35
C TRP A 136 -18.00 1.16 -8.42
N ILE A 137 -17.25 1.49 -7.36
CA ILE A 137 -17.58 2.59 -6.45
C ILE A 137 -17.70 3.90 -7.22
N LEU A 138 -16.72 4.25 -8.06
CA LEU A 138 -16.73 5.48 -8.84
C LEU A 138 -17.91 5.54 -9.82
N LYS A 139 -18.31 4.41 -10.41
CA LYS A 139 -19.47 4.33 -11.28
C LYS A 139 -20.77 4.63 -10.51
N TRP A 140 -20.93 4.09 -9.30
CA TRP A 140 -22.10 4.34 -8.46
C TRP A 140 -22.14 5.76 -7.92
N VAL A 141 -21.01 6.25 -7.40
CA VAL A 141 -20.91 7.63 -6.91
C VAL A 141 -21.28 8.63 -8.00
N ARG A 142 -20.87 8.39 -9.25
CA ARG A 142 -21.19 9.27 -10.39
C ARG A 142 -22.69 9.35 -10.70
N LYS A 143 -23.46 8.29 -10.44
CA LYS A 143 -24.92 8.31 -10.64
C LYS A 143 -25.64 9.24 -9.66
N VAL A 144 -25.10 9.37 -8.44
CA VAL A 144 -25.68 10.19 -7.37
C VAL A 144 -25.10 11.60 -7.38
N PHE A 145 -23.77 11.69 -7.57
CA PHE A 145 -23.02 12.95 -7.60
C PHE A 145 -22.25 13.05 -8.92
N PRO A 146 -22.80 13.75 -9.94
CA PRO A 146 -22.08 13.97 -11.19
C PRO A 146 -20.77 14.70 -10.93
N TYR A 147 -19.65 14.10 -11.30
CA TYR A 147 -18.31 14.68 -11.14
C TYR A 147 -17.48 14.54 -12.42
N GLN A 148 -16.53 15.45 -12.57
CA GLN A 148 -15.58 15.40 -13.68
C GLN A 148 -14.59 14.25 -13.48
N SER A 149 -14.41 13.39 -14.50
CA SER A 149 -13.51 12.24 -14.46
C SER A 149 -12.28 12.39 -15.35
N VAL A 150 -12.11 13.55 -15.99
CA VAL A 150 -11.00 13.85 -16.89
C VAL A 150 -10.41 15.21 -16.50
N LYS A 151 -9.08 15.29 -16.39
CA LYS A 151 -8.40 16.52 -15.97
C LYS A 151 -8.50 17.63 -17.01
N ASN A 152 -8.42 17.28 -18.29
CA ASN A 152 -8.49 18.24 -19.39
C ASN A 152 -9.64 17.84 -20.32
N HIS A 153 -10.69 18.63 -20.36
CA HIS A 153 -11.67 18.51 -21.43
C HIS A 153 -11.07 18.99 -22.75
N VAL A 154 -11.05 18.09 -23.73
CA VAL A 154 -10.79 18.50 -25.12
C VAL A 154 -11.85 19.54 -25.46
N LYS A 155 -11.48 20.64 -26.15
CA LYS A 155 -12.42 21.72 -26.56
C LYS A 155 -13.61 21.25 -27.40
N ARG A 156 -13.73 19.98 -27.71
CA ARG A 156 -14.85 19.35 -28.40
C ARG A 156 -15.84 18.76 -27.41
N ARG A 157 -17.12 18.92 -27.69
CA ARG A 157 -18.21 18.30 -26.93
C ARG A 157 -17.99 16.78 -26.87
N CYS A 158 -17.96 16.18 -25.68
CA CYS A 158 -17.73 14.75 -25.52
C CYS A 158 -19.02 13.96 -25.85
N LEU A 159 -18.89 12.67 -26.11
CA LEU A 159 -19.99 11.77 -26.41
C LEU A 159 -21.11 11.83 -25.35
N TYR A 160 -20.74 11.93 -24.08
CA TYR A 160 -21.70 12.06 -22.97
C TYR A 160 -22.54 13.32 -23.03
N PHE A 161 -21.99 14.44 -23.51
CA PHE A 161 -22.75 15.67 -23.74
C PHE A 161 -23.81 15.49 -24.84
N HIS A 162 -23.49 14.73 -25.89
CA HIS A 162 -24.44 14.44 -26.96
C HIS A 162 -25.53 13.43 -26.57
N LEU A 163 -25.25 12.58 -25.57
CA LEU A 163 -26.19 11.58 -25.06
C LEU A 163 -27.05 12.10 -23.90
N GLY A 164 -26.87 13.37 -23.50
CA GLY A 164 -27.60 13.96 -22.37
C GLY A 164 -27.26 13.33 -21.01
N LEU A 165 -26.09 12.69 -20.90
CA LEU A 165 -25.62 11.98 -19.71
C LEU A 165 -24.54 12.78 -18.95
#